data_02ea3e867cf8c0cbdd75fd0436f0052e
#
_entry.id   02ea3e867cf8c0cbdd75fd0436f0052e
#
_cell.length_a   1.000
_cell.length_b   1.000
_cell.length_c   1.000
_cell.angle_alpha   90.00
_cell.angle_beta   90.00
_cell.angle_gamma   90.00
#
_symmetry.space_group_name_H-M   'P 1'
#
loop_
_entity.id
_entity.type
_entity.pdbx_description
1 polymer ?
#
loop_
_entity_poly.entity_id
_entity_poly.type
_entity_poly.pdbx_seq_one_letter_code
_entity_poly.pdbx_strand_id
1 'polypeptide(L)'
;LVSQVESRWGKIDALINGAGPYHRVNLFDETPAGWREMFEGNLHPIFYLGQAVAPGMKARKQGRIINFSMANADQMVAQPEVTGHYIAKAGVLILTRTLAKLLAPYGITVNAISPGFIDSGSAPPDELAGVVKRIPAGYIGSVGDTVAAVRYLLSEEARYVNGANLHLSGGWGI
;
A
#
# COMPACT_ATOMS: atom_id res chain seq x y z
N LEU A 1 6.77 3.42 -18.75
CA LEU A 1 7.06 2.26 -17.88
C LEU A 1 6.21 1.05 -18.28
N VAL A 2 4.85 1.07 -18.16
CA VAL A 2 3.98 -0.09 -18.44
C VAL A 2 4.21 -0.63 -19.86
N SER A 3 4.13 0.22 -20.87
CA SER A 3 4.38 -0.17 -22.27
C SER A 3 5.77 -0.79 -22.49
N GLN A 4 6.80 -0.32 -21.80
CA GLN A 4 8.14 -0.88 -21.86
C GLN A 4 8.21 -2.29 -21.26
N VAL A 5 7.51 -2.51 -20.15
CA VAL A 5 7.41 -3.83 -19.51
C VAL A 5 6.68 -4.81 -20.42
N GLU A 6 5.54 -4.39 -20.96
CA GLU A 6 4.74 -5.23 -21.86
C GLU A 6 5.47 -5.53 -23.19
N SER A 7 6.17 -4.55 -23.74
CA SER A 7 7.02 -4.79 -24.93
C SER A 7 8.12 -5.82 -24.68
N ARG A 8 8.69 -5.84 -23.47
CA ARG A 8 9.84 -6.71 -23.14
C ARG A 8 9.41 -8.12 -22.74
N TRP A 9 8.30 -8.25 -21.98
CA TRP A 9 7.87 -9.52 -21.38
C TRP A 9 6.46 -9.98 -21.81
N GLY A 10 5.82 -9.23 -22.71
CA GLY A 10 4.52 -9.59 -23.31
C GLY A 10 3.32 -9.27 -22.42
N LYS A 11 3.46 -9.26 -21.10
CA LYS A 11 2.35 -9.04 -20.18
C LYS A 11 2.80 -8.57 -18.80
N ILE A 12 1.83 -8.05 -18.02
CA ILE A 12 1.96 -7.78 -16.60
C ILE A 12 0.90 -8.61 -15.86
N ASP A 13 1.32 -9.57 -15.05
CA ASP A 13 0.42 -10.42 -14.26
C ASP A 13 0.12 -9.81 -12.91
N ALA A 14 1.07 -9.08 -12.33
CA ALA A 14 0.94 -8.44 -11.03
C ALA A 14 1.48 -7.01 -11.04
N LEU A 15 0.80 -6.12 -10.34
CA LEU A 15 1.24 -4.76 -10.02
C LEU A 15 1.34 -4.60 -8.51
N ILE A 16 2.51 -4.24 -8.00
CA ILE A 16 2.73 -3.97 -6.58
C ILE A 16 3.14 -2.51 -6.43
N ASN A 17 2.27 -1.69 -5.87
CA ASN A 17 2.50 -0.28 -5.60
C ASN A 17 3.06 -0.12 -4.17
N GLY A 18 4.36 -0.35 -4.00
CA GLY A 18 5.03 -0.36 -2.69
C GLY A 18 5.96 0.84 -2.44
N ALA A 19 6.18 1.70 -3.42
CA ALA A 19 7.02 2.89 -3.27
C ALA A 19 6.19 4.10 -2.83
N GLY A 20 6.83 5.02 -2.10
CA GLY A 20 6.23 6.29 -1.72
C GLY A 20 7.09 7.01 -0.68
N PRO A 21 7.22 8.34 -0.77
CA PRO A 21 7.94 9.13 0.21
C PRO A 21 7.19 9.21 1.54
N TYR A 22 7.95 9.45 2.58
CA TYR A 22 7.43 9.75 3.91
C TYR A 22 8.24 10.90 4.51
N HIS A 23 7.57 11.92 5.03
CA HIS A 23 8.18 12.91 5.89
C HIS A 23 7.25 13.24 7.06
N ARG A 24 7.85 13.73 8.12
CA ARG A 24 7.15 14.13 9.33
C ARG A 24 7.28 15.63 9.50
N VAL A 25 6.15 16.32 9.39
CA VAL A 25 6.07 17.78 9.51
C VAL A 25 4.71 18.17 10.09
N ASN A 26 4.68 19.14 11.01
CA ASN A 26 3.41 19.66 11.51
C ASN A 26 2.61 20.30 10.39
N LEU A 27 1.28 20.11 10.39
CA LEU A 27 0.40 20.58 9.31
C LEU A 27 0.58 22.08 9.00
N PHE A 28 0.81 22.92 10.00
CA PHE A 28 0.98 24.36 9.79
C PHE A 28 2.36 24.76 9.27
N ASP A 29 3.35 23.87 9.37
CA ASP A 29 4.70 24.04 8.83
C ASP A 29 4.85 23.34 7.45
N GLU A 30 3.82 22.61 7.00
CA GLU A 30 3.85 21.89 5.73
C GLU A 30 3.87 22.86 4.55
N THR A 31 4.74 22.57 3.60
CA THR A 31 4.86 23.38 2.38
C THR A 31 3.92 22.86 1.26
N PRO A 32 3.49 23.75 0.35
CA PRO A 32 2.73 23.29 -0.84
C PRO A 32 3.49 22.27 -1.70
N ALA A 33 4.82 22.30 -1.69
CA ALA A 33 5.66 21.35 -2.41
C ALA A 33 5.66 19.98 -1.71
N GLY A 34 5.93 19.95 -0.40
CA GLY A 34 5.91 18.72 0.40
C GLY A 34 4.51 18.08 0.41
N TRP A 35 3.47 18.90 0.53
CA TRP A 35 2.09 18.41 0.40
C TRP A 35 1.87 17.67 -0.93
N ARG A 36 2.23 18.30 -2.06
CA ARG A 36 2.11 17.66 -3.38
C ARG A 36 2.92 16.38 -3.48
N GLU A 37 4.15 16.37 -2.99
CA GLU A 37 5.02 15.20 -3.00
C GLU A 37 4.37 13.99 -2.31
N MET A 38 3.66 14.19 -1.20
CA MET A 38 2.96 13.11 -0.52
C MET A 38 1.89 12.46 -1.40
N PHE A 39 1.14 13.24 -2.16
CA PHE A 39 0.11 12.70 -3.06
C PHE A 39 0.71 12.13 -4.35
N GLU A 40 1.67 12.84 -4.95
CA GLU A 40 2.32 12.42 -6.19
C GLU A 40 3.13 11.13 -5.99
N GLY A 41 3.69 10.91 -4.81
CA GLY A 41 4.47 9.71 -4.52
C GLY A 41 3.66 8.54 -3.96
N ASN A 42 2.57 8.82 -3.22
CA ASN A 42 1.85 7.77 -2.48
C ASN A 42 0.51 7.38 -3.09
N LEU A 43 -0.21 8.30 -3.75
CA LEU A 43 -1.57 8.07 -4.23
C LEU A 43 -1.68 8.08 -5.75
N HIS A 44 -1.17 9.10 -6.41
CA HIS A 44 -1.32 9.26 -7.85
C HIS A 44 -0.74 8.09 -8.67
N PRO A 45 0.42 7.49 -8.32
CA PRO A 45 0.95 6.36 -9.07
C PRO A 45 0.01 5.16 -9.10
N ILE A 46 -0.76 4.93 -8.02
CA ILE A 46 -1.72 3.83 -7.95
C ILE A 46 -2.83 4.02 -8.99
N PHE A 47 -3.32 5.25 -9.15
CA PHE A 47 -4.29 5.58 -10.16
C PHE A 47 -3.71 5.41 -11.58
N TYR A 48 -2.54 6.01 -11.86
CA TYR A 48 -1.94 5.97 -13.20
C TYR A 48 -1.54 4.56 -13.62
N LEU A 49 -0.87 3.82 -12.73
CA LEU A 49 -0.42 2.46 -13.03
C LEU A 49 -1.60 1.49 -13.10
N GLY A 50 -2.58 1.63 -12.19
CA GLY A 50 -3.81 0.84 -12.22
C GLY A 50 -4.57 1.02 -13.52
N GLN A 51 -4.72 2.28 -14.00
CA GLN A 51 -5.35 2.58 -15.28
C GLN A 51 -4.56 1.99 -16.46
N ALA A 52 -3.23 2.05 -16.41
CA ALA A 52 -2.37 1.60 -17.50
C ALA A 52 -2.30 0.08 -17.64
N VAL A 53 -2.32 -0.70 -16.52
CA VAL A 53 -2.26 -2.18 -16.57
C VAL A 53 -3.63 -2.83 -16.80
N ALA A 54 -4.72 -2.14 -16.44
CA ALA A 54 -6.07 -2.69 -16.48
C ALA A 54 -6.50 -3.23 -17.86
N PRO A 55 -6.21 -2.58 -19.01
CA PRO A 55 -6.61 -3.10 -20.31
C PRO A 55 -6.02 -4.49 -20.61
N GLY A 56 -4.73 -4.68 -20.38
CA GLY A 56 -4.05 -5.96 -20.58
C GLY A 56 -4.55 -7.06 -19.64
N MET A 57 -4.74 -6.75 -18.36
CA MET A 57 -5.29 -7.67 -17.37
C MET A 57 -6.74 -8.07 -17.71
N LYS A 58 -7.59 -7.10 -18.10
CA LYS A 58 -8.98 -7.36 -18.51
C LYS A 58 -9.07 -8.28 -19.71
N ALA A 59 -8.24 -8.07 -20.73
CA ALA A 59 -8.22 -8.91 -21.94
C ALA A 59 -7.89 -10.37 -21.61
N ARG A 60 -7.00 -10.60 -20.65
CA ARG A 60 -6.60 -11.94 -20.19
C ARG A 60 -7.52 -12.53 -19.10
N LYS A 61 -8.43 -11.72 -18.56
CA LYS A 61 -9.28 -12.08 -17.41
C LYS A 61 -8.47 -12.57 -16.19
N GLN A 62 -7.32 -11.99 -15.97
CA GLN A 62 -6.39 -12.36 -14.89
C GLN A 62 -5.50 -11.19 -14.53
N GLY A 63 -5.33 -10.97 -13.24
CA GLY A 63 -4.43 -9.95 -12.69
C GLY A 63 -4.48 -9.89 -11.18
N ARG A 64 -3.41 -9.37 -10.59
CA ARG A 64 -3.28 -9.11 -9.14
C ARG A 64 -2.73 -7.70 -8.95
N ILE A 65 -3.39 -6.87 -8.17
CA ILE A 65 -2.90 -5.54 -7.81
C ILE A 65 -2.81 -5.46 -6.29
N ILE A 66 -1.65 -5.08 -5.77
CA ILE A 66 -1.41 -4.90 -4.35
C ILE A 66 -0.93 -3.47 -4.12
N ASN A 67 -1.65 -2.74 -3.28
CA ASN A 67 -1.33 -1.37 -2.90
C ASN A 67 -0.84 -1.34 -1.45
N PHE A 68 0.13 -0.47 -1.16
CA PHE A 68 0.60 -0.27 0.20
C PHE A 68 -0.02 1.00 0.80
N SER A 69 -0.85 0.79 1.83
CA SER A 69 -1.36 1.85 2.70
C SER A 69 -0.49 1.96 3.96
N MET A 70 -1.07 2.28 5.09
CA MET A 70 -0.43 2.25 6.41
C MET A 70 -1.44 1.78 7.46
N ALA A 71 -0.95 1.23 8.56
CA ALA A 71 -1.80 0.91 9.71
C ALA A 71 -2.54 2.17 10.18
N ASN A 72 -3.75 2.01 10.71
CA ASN A 72 -4.71 3.04 11.13
C ASN A 72 -5.25 3.99 10.04
N ALA A 73 -4.84 3.87 8.76
CA ALA A 73 -5.36 4.75 7.70
C ALA A 73 -6.87 4.63 7.47
N ASP A 74 -7.49 3.54 7.88
CA ASP A 74 -8.93 3.29 7.83
C ASP A 74 -9.70 3.82 9.04
N GLN A 75 -9.00 4.25 10.10
CA GLN A 75 -9.64 4.76 11.33
C GLN A 75 -10.03 6.25 11.26
N MET A 76 -9.51 6.96 10.26
CA MET A 76 -9.81 8.40 10.05
C MET A 76 -9.49 9.27 11.28
N VAL A 77 -8.37 8.97 11.95
CA VAL A 77 -7.92 9.71 13.13
C VAL A 77 -7.03 10.89 12.77
N ALA A 78 -6.99 11.90 13.64
CA ALA A 78 -6.12 13.06 13.45
C ALA A 78 -4.64 12.69 13.50
N GLN A 79 -3.87 13.19 12.54
CA GLN A 79 -2.42 12.95 12.41
C GLN A 79 -1.68 14.27 12.15
N PRO A 80 -1.50 15.14 13.17
CA PRO A 80 -0.98 16.49 12.98
C PRO A 80 0.41 16.56 12.34
N GLU A 81 1.25 15.55 12.58
CA GLU A 81 2.65 15.51 12.15
C GLU A 81 2.87 14.81 10.80
N VAL A 82 1.83 14.16 10.26
CA VAL A 82 1.94 13.37 9.02
C VAL A 82 0.66 13.47 8.17
N THR A 83 -0.03 14.59 8.24
CA THR A 83 -1.38 14.76 7.68
C THR A 83 -1.42 14.44 6.18
N GLY A 84 -0.52 14.99 5.36
CA GLY A 84 -0.49 14.78 3.91
C GLY A 84 -0.28 13.30 3.56
N HIS A 85 0.70 12.65 4.21
CA HIS A 85 0.95 11.22 4.04
C HIS A 85 -0.27 10.38 4.45
N TYR A 86 -0.85 10.68 5.62
CA TYR A 86 -2.00 9.94 6.14
C TYR A 86 -3.23 10.04 5.22
N ILE A 87 -3.55 11.23 4.71
CA ILE A 87 -4.65 11.42 3.76
C ILE A 87 -4.38 10.65 2.47
N ALA A 88 -3.16 10.70 1.94
CA ALA A 88 -2.79 9.93 0.76
C ALA A 88 -2.98 8.42 0.98
N LYS A 89 -2.54 7.90 2.13
CA LYS A 89 -2.67 6.47 2.49
C LYS A 89 -4.12 6.05 2.77
N ALA A 90 -4.96 6.91 3.33
CA ALA A 90 -6.40 6.69 3.41
C ALA A 90 -7.03 6.66 2.00
N GLY A 91 -6.62 7.57 1.12
CA GLY A 91 -7.01 7.60 -0.29
C GLY A 91 -6.64 6.31 -1.03
N VAL A 92 -5.49 5.69 -0.71
CA VAL A 92 -5.10 4.37 -1.26
C VAL A 92 -6.15 3.30 -0.97
N LEU A 93 -6.72 3.27 0.24
CA LEU A 93 -7.76 2.29 0.61
C LEU A 93 -9.05 2.50 -0.18
N ILE A 94 -9.46 3.76 -0.37
CA ILE A 94 -10.63 4.09 -1.19
C ILE A 94 -10.40 3.66 -2.63
N LEU A 95 -9.25 3.98 -3.20
CA LEU A 95 -8.90 3.64 -4.58
C LEU A 95 -8.76 2.12 -4.77
N THR A 96 -8.20 1.41 -3.78
CA THR A 96 -8.14 -0.06 -3.76
C THR A 96 -9.54 -0.69 -3.88
N ARG A 97 -10.48 -0.27 -3.05
CA ARG A 97 -11.87 -0.77 -3.09
C ARG A 97 -12.58 -0.41 -4.39
N THR A 98 -12.34 0.78 -4.91
CA THR A 98 -12.90 1.22 -6.21
C THR A 98 -12.39 0.34 -7.35
N LEU A 99 -11.07 0.14 -7.44
CA LEU A 99 -10.46 -0.70 -8.46
C LEU A 99 -10.89 -2.17 -8.31
N ALA A 100 -10.96 -2.69 -7.08
CA ALA A 100 -11.44 -4.03 -6.81
C ALA A 100 -12.85 -4.26 -7.38
N LYS A 101 -13.78 -3.33 -7.11
CA LYS A 101 -15.14 -3.41 -7.61
C LYS A 101 -15.22 -3.37 -9.14
N LEU A 102 -14.44 -2.48 -9.77
CA LEU A 102 -14.44 -2.29 -11.22
C LEU A 102 -13.75 -3.44 -11.98
N LEU A 103 -12.78 -4.11 -11.36
CA LEU A 103 -11.95 -5.12 -12.00
C LEU A 103 -12.36 -6.56 -11.65
N ALA A 104 -13.16 -6.77 -10.60
CA ALA A 104 -13.65 -8.10 -10.20
C ALA A 104 -14.34 -8.88 -11.32
N PRO A 105 -15.20 -8.28 -12.19
CA PRO A 105 -15.83 -9.04 -13.29
C PRO A 105 -14.85 -9.63 -14.30
N TYR A 106 -13.59 -9.20 -14.24
CA TYR A 106 -12.51 -9.67 -15.13
C TYR A 106 -11.54 -10.63 -14.42
N GLY A 107 -11.88 -11.18 -13.26
CA GLY A 107 -11.01 -12.09 -12.52
C GLY A 107 -9.75 -11.43 -11.92
N ILE A 108 -9.76 -10.10 -11.79
CA ILE A 108 -8.64 -9.32 -11.24
C ILE A 108 -8.93 -8.99 -9.78
N THR A 109 -8.00 -9.27 -8.87
CA THR A 109 -8.10 -8.85 -7.48
C THR A 109 -7.24 -7.61 -7.21
N VAL A 110 -7.77 -6.72 -6.39
CA VAL A 110 -7.07 -5.51 -5.94
C VAL A 110 -7.19 -5.43 -4.42
N ASN A 111 -6.08 -5.49 -3.71
CA ASN A 111 -6.04 -5.47 -2.26
C ASN A 111 -5.01 -4.47 -1.74
N ALA A 112 -5.13 -4.08 -0.50
CA ALA A 112 -4.16 -3.27 0.21
C ALA A 112 -3.48 -4.06 1.32
N ILE A 113 -2.21 -3.76 1.54
CA ILE A 113 -1.47 -4.11 2.76
C ILE A 113 -1.26 -2.82 3.53
N SER A 114 -1.54 -2.84 4.83
CA SER A 114 -1.36 -1.71 5.75
C SER A 114 -0.31 -2.08 6.80
N PRO A 115 0.99 -1.83 6.54
CA PRO A 115 2.03 -2.10 7.51
C PRO A 115 1.94 -1.15 8.70
N GLY A 116 2.21 -1.67 9.89
CA GLY A 116 2.58 -0.90 11.05
C GLY A 116 4.10 -0.64 11.07
N PHE A 117 4.74 -0.97 12.18
CA PHE A 117 6.18 -0.88 12.31
C PHE A 117 6.85 -2.14 11.74
N ILE A 118 7.59 -1.96 10.66
CA ILE A 118 8.36 -3.02 9.98
C ILE A 118 9.85 -2.63 10.03
N ASP A 119 10.67 -3.49 10.59
CA ASP A 119 12.12 -3.30 10.55
C ASP A 119 12.66 -3.66 9.15
N SER A 120 13.04 -2.62 8.43
CA SER A 120 13.69 -2.74 7.12
C SER A 120 15.24 -2.71 7.22
N GLY A 121 15.77 -2.68 8.43
CA GLY A 121 17.20 -2.56 8.69
C GLY A 121 17.75 -1.12 8.59
N SER A 122 16.87 -0.12 8.45
CA SER A 122 17.28 1.29 8.30
C SER A 122 17.12 2.12 9.58
N ALA A 123 16.35 1.64 10.57
CA ALA A 123 16.08 2.37 11.80
C ALA A 123 17.15 2.08 12.89
N PRO A 124 17.56 3.09 13.68
CA PRO A 124 18.46 2.87 14.81
C PRO A 124 17.85 1.94 15.88
N PRO A 125 18.65 1.08 16.54
CA PRO A 125 18.15 0.13 17.54
C PRO A 125 17.39 0.78 18.71
N ASP A 126 17.82 1.96 19.15
CA ASP A 126 17.19 2.69 20.27
C ASP A 126 15.78 3.20 19.91
N GLU A 127 15.60 3.60 18.66
CA GLU A 127 14.30 4.01 18.15
C GLU A 127 13.34 2.83 18.07
N LEU A 128 13.83 1.68 17.60
CA LEU A 128 13.08 0.42 17.56
C LEU A 128 12.63 -0.03 18.96
N ALA A 129 13.51 0.07 19.97
CA ALA A 129 13.16 -0.31 21.34
C ALA A 129 12.01 0.52 21.95
N GLY A 130 11.94 1.81 21.60
CA GLY A 130 10.84 2.70 21.99
C GLY A 130 9.49 2.33 21.34
N VAL A 131 9.54 1.84 20.11
CA VAL A 131 8.38 1.46 19.31
C VAL A 131 7.76 0.14 19.77
N VAL A 132 8.57 -0.85 20.16
CA VAL A 132 8.11 -2.20 20.60
C VAL A 132 7.02 -2.10 21.66
N LYS A 133 7.18 -1.20 22.64
CA LYS A 133 6.20 -1.01 23.73
C LYS A 133 4.81 -0.57 23.29
N ARG A 134 4.70 -0.07 22.06
CA ARG A 134 3.44 0.41 21.47
C ARG A 134 2.73 -0.67 20.65
N ILE A 135 3.39 -1.79 20.37
CA ILE A 135 2.88 -2.87 19.56
C ILE A 135 2.30 -3.95 20.46
N PRO A 136 0.99 -4.27 20.39
CA PRO A 136 0.38 -5.30 21.23
C PRO A 136 1.03 -6.66 21.13
N ALA A 137 1.53 -7.06 19.94
CA ALA A 137 2.26 -8.32 19.74
C ALA A 137 3.62 -8.37 20.48
N GLY A 138 4.16 -7.22 20.94
CA GLY A 138 5.40 -7.14 21.70
C GLY A 138 6.68 -7.23 20.85
N TYR A 139 6.58 -7.17 19.54
CA TYR A 139 7.73 -7.15 18.62
C TYR A 139 7.43 -6.35 17.35
N ILE A 140 8.49 -5.95 16.65
CA ILE A 140 8.41 -5.24 15.36
C ILE A 140 8.33 -6.28 14.24
N GLY A 141 7.44 -6.05 13.25
CA GLY A 141 7.37 -6.88 12.07
C GLY A 141 8.65 -6.82 11.23
N SER A 142 8.87 -7.83 10.42
CA SER A 142 10.02 -7.95 9.53
C SER A 142 9.62 -7.75 8.05
N VAL A 143 10.62 -7.53 7.19
CA VAL A 143 10.42 -7.60 5.73
C VAL A 143 9.86 -8.96 5.31
N GLY A 144 10.24 -10.05 6.01
CA GLY A 144 9.72 -11.39 5.76
C GLY A 144 8.21 -11.48 5.93
N ASP A 145 7.64 -10.82 6.95
CA ASP A 145 6.19 -10.77 7.18
C ASP A 145 5.48 -10.05 6.02
N THR A 146 6.07 -8.96 5.53
CA THR A 146 5.55 -8.23 4.36
C THR A 146 5.59 -9.08 3.10
N VAL A 147 6.69 -9.79 2.86
CA VAL A 147 6.83 -10.72 1.72
C VAL A 147 5.81 -11.84 1.80
N ALA A 148 5.57 -12.41 2.99
CA ALA A 148 4.56 -13.47 3.19
C ALA A 148 3.15 -12.97 2.83
N ALA A 149 2.78 -11.76 3.28
CA ALA A 149 1.50 -11.14 2.95
C ALA A 149 1.34 -10.90 1.43
N VAL A 150 2.37 -10.37 0.77
CA VAL A 150 2.38 -10.17 -0.69
C VAL A 150 2.23 -11.51 -1.40
N ARG A 151 2.99 -12.54 -1.03
CA ARG A 151 2.90 -13.88 -1.64
C ARG A 151 1.50 -14.47 -1.51
N TYR A 152 0.88 -14.34 -0.34
CA TYR A 152 -0.50 -14.77 -0.14
C TYR A 152 -1.46 -14.07 -1.10
N LEU A 153 -1.43 -12.73 -1.18
CA LEU A 153 -2.35 -11.98 -2.04
C LEU A 153 -2.10 -12.20 -3.55
N LEU A 154 -0.92 -12.66 -3.94
CA LEU A 154 -0.61 -13.04 -5.32
C LEU A 154 -1.03 -14.47 -5.66
N SER A 155 -1.27 -15.31 -4.67
CA SER A 155 -1.56 -16.73 -4.86
C SER A 155 -3.00 -17.01 -5.30
N GLU A 156 -3.29 -18.23 -5.73
CA GLU A 156 -4.65 -18.67 -6.09
C GLU A 156 -5.55 -18.83 -4.87
N GLU A 157 -4.99 -19.10 -3.70
CA GLU A 157 -5.72 -19.18 -2.44
C GLU A 157 -6.41 -17.85 -2.09
N ALA A 158 -5.84 -16.72 -2.54
CA ALA A 158 -6.42 -15.40 -2.37
C ALA A 158 -7.37 -14.95 -3.50
N ARG A 159 -7.76 -15.83 -4.42
CA ARG A 159 -8.58 -15.47 -5.59
C ARG A 159 -9.95 -14.84 -5.25
N TYR A 160 -10.45 -15.07 -4.04
CA TYR A 160 -11.71 -14.50 -3.55
C TYR A 160 -11.51 -13.34 -2.57
N VAL A 161 -10.25 -13.02 -2.26
CA VAL A 161 -9.88 -11.85 -1.45
C VAL A 161 -9.77 -10.63 -2.37
N ASN A 162 -10.72 -9.70 -2.28
CA ASN A 162 -10.77 -8.56 -3.18
C ASN A 162 -11.31 -7.32 -2.46
N GLY A 163 -10.62 -6.19 -2.55
CA GLY A 163 -10.93 -4.96 -1.83
C GLY A 163 -10.55 -4.98 -0.34
N ALA A 164 -9.81 -5.98 0.09
CA ALA A 164 -9.39 -6.13 1.48
C ALA A 164 -8.28 -5.13 1.84
N ASN A 165 -8.24 -4.78 3.13
CA ASN A 165 -7.12 -4.11 3.78
C ASN A 165 -6.49 -5.10 4.76
N LEU A 166 -5.32 -5.64 4.45
CA LEU A 166 -4.59 -6.57 5.29
C LEU A 166 -3.68 -5.78 6.24
N HIS A 167 -4.08 -5.70 7.51
CA HIS A 167 -3.26 -5.09 8.54
C HIS A 167 -2.07 -5.99 8.89
N LEU A 168 -0.88 -5.44 8.75
CA LEU A 168 0.39 -6.11 9.07
C LEU A 168 1.10 -5.31 10.18
N SER A 169 0.52 -5.29 11.38
CA SER A 169 0.84 -4.30 12.39
C SER A 169 1.10 -4.86 13.80
N GLY A 170 0.96 -6.17 14.01
CA GLY A 170 1.04 -6.76 15.36
C GLY A 170 -0.04 -6.23 16.32
N GLY A 171 -1.16 -5.75 15.79
CA GLY A 171 -2.25 -5.14 16.56
C GLY A 171 -2.10 -3.64 16.79
N TRP A 172 -1.02 -3.01 16.30
CA TRP A 172 -0.89 -1.56 16.40
C TRP A 172 -1.78 -0.85 15.38
N GLY A 173 -2.51 0.19 15.81
CA GLY A 173 -3.32 1.03 14.94
C GLY A 173 -4.56 0.33 14.35
N ILE A 174 -5.16 -0.59 15.11
CA ILE A 174 -6.46 -1.20 14.79
C ILE A 174 -7.44 -1.00 15.94
#